data_1119aeb601617d2345dedba7d8d5d36f
#
_entry.id   1119aeb601617d2345dedba7d8d5d36f
#
_cell.length_a   1.000
_cell.length_b   1.000
_cell.length_c   1.000
_cell.angle_alpha   90.00
_cell.angle_beta   90.00
_cell.angle_gamma   90.00
#
_symmetry.space_group_name_H-M   'P 1'
#
loop_
_entity.id
_entity.type
_entity.pdbx_description
1 polymer ?
#
loop_
_entity_poly.entity_id
_entity_poly.type
_entity_poly.pdbx_seq_one_letter_code
_entity_poly.pdbx_strand_id
1 'polypeptide(L)'
;MTTIQKIGQRLKELRQSVKLSQSKIAAIVESSQPAIARYEMGEAHIPADVLLNYANYFDVSLDYIYCRTDNPQGTHYENKPKVEKIYPEMEKFIEMCFDPGSPMNERLKESLLQLMKEGAE
;
A
#
# COMPACT_ATOMS: atom_id res chain seq x y z
N MET A 1 10.91 -21.62 -9.39
CA MET A 1 10.21 -21.53 -8.10
C MET A 1 8.72 -21.77 -8.27
N THR A 2 8.14 -22.54 -7.37
CA THR A 2 6.68 -22.70 -7.30
C THR A 2 6.05 -21.43 -6.72
N THR A 3 4.73 -21.31 -6.86
CA THR A 3 3.99 -20.18 -6.27
C THR A 3 4.20 -20.09 -4.76
N ILE A 4 4.13 -21.23 -4.06
CA ILE A 4 4.33 -21.29 -2.61
C ILE A 4 5.73 -20.82 -2.22
N GLN A 5 6.75 -21.20 -2.99
CA GLN A 5 8.13 -20.76 -2.74
C GLN A 5 8.30 -19.26 -2.95
N LYS A 6 7.67 -18.70 -3.97
CA LYS A 6 7.68 -17.24 -4.22
C LYS A 6 7.02 -16.47 -3.08
N ILE A 7 5.86 -16.94 -2.62
CA ILE A 7 5.15 -16.35 -1.49
C ILE A 7 6.03 -16.41 -0.24
N GLY A 8 6.59 -17.57 0.07
CA GLY A 8 7.47 -17.76 1.22
C GLY A 8 8.67 -16.83 1.19
N GLN A 9 9.31 -16.66 0.05
CA GLN A 9 10.43 -15.76 -0.13
C GLN A 9 10.01 -14.30 0.11
N ARG A 10 8.85 -13.89 -0.39
CA ARG A 10 8.31 -12.55 -0.17
C ARG A 10 8.04 -12.28 1.30
N LEU A 11 7.45 -13.23 2.01
CA LEU A 11 7.20 -13.10 3.45
C LEU A 11 8.51 -13.00 4.25
N LYS A 12 9.52 -13.77 3.86
CA LYS A 12 10.85 -13.69 4.47
C LYS A 12 11.48 -12.31 4.26
N GLU A 13 11.40 -11.78 3.06
CA GLU A 13 11.91 -10.43 2.73
C GLU A 13 11.21 -9.36 3.56
N LEU A 14 9.89 -9.43 3.70
CA LEU A 14 9.13 -8.50 4.53
C LEU A 14 9.58 -8.57 5.99
N ARG A 15 9.69 -9.77 6.53
CA ARG A 15 10.15 -9.98 7.92
C ARG A 15 11.55 -9.42 8.13
N GLN A 16 12.46 -9.70 7.24
CA GLN A 16 13.85 -9.24 7.33
C GLN A 16 13.98 -7.74 7.15
N SER A 17 13.09 -7.12 6.38
CA SER A 17 13.11 -5.66 6.17
C SER A 17 12.90 -4.88 7.45
N VAL A 18 12.19 -5.44 8.41
CA VAL A 18 11.97 -4.83 9.74
C VAL A 18 12.76 -5.53 10.85
N LYS A 19 13.68 -6.42 10.48
CA LYS A 19 14.61 -7.13 11.39
C LYS A 19 13.90 -7.94 12.48
N LEU A 20 12.76 -8.54 12.15
CA LEU A 20 12.04 -9.41 13.08
C LEU A 20 12.53 -10.85 12.96
N SER A 21 12.58 -11.57 14.10
CA SER A 21 12.81 -13.00 14.11
C SER A 21 11.56 -13.76 13.67
N GLN A 22 11.74 -15.03 13.29
CA GLN A 22 10.60 -15.89 12.98
C GLN A 22 9.63 -16.04 14.15
N SER A 23 10.17 -16.12 15.37
CA SER A 23 9.35 -16.21 16.59
C SER A 23 8.51 -14.95 16.82
N LYS A 24 9.08 -13.77 16.56
CA LYS A 24 8.38 -12.50 16.74
C LYS A 24 7.28 -12.32 15.70
N ILE A 25 7.55 -12.59 14.43
CA ILE A 25 6.51 -12.49 13.40
C ILE A 25 5.42 -13.55 13.63
N ALA A 26 5.77 -14.73 14.12
CA ALA A 26 4.79 -15.76 14.46
C ALA A 26 3.76 -15.27 15.47
N ALA A 27 4.20 -14.59 16.51
CA ALA A 27 3.30 -14.00 17.50
C ALA A 27 2.40 -12.93 16.88
N ILE A 28 2.93 -12.10 15.98
CA ILE A 28 2.19 -11.02 15.33
C ILE A 28 1.10 -11.57 14.40
N VAL A 29 1.43 -12.59 13.62
CA VAL A 29 0.50 -13.16 12.63
C VAL A 29 -0.33 -14.32 13.18
N GLU A 30 -0.25 -14.57 14.48
CA GLU A 30 -0.99 -15.62 15.18
C GLU A 30 -0.66 -17.02 14.66
N SER A 31 0.62 -17.31 14.53
CA SER A 31 1.14 -18.59 14.08
C SER A 31 2.24 -19.08 15.02
N SER A 32 3.00 -20.08 14.63
CA SER A 32 4.13 -20.63 15.39
C SER A 32 5.42 -20.47 14.63
N GLN A 33 6.56 -20.39 15.34
CA GLN A 33 7.86 -20.28 14.70
C GLN A 33 8.13 -21.44 13.74
N PRO A 34 7.87 -22.72 14.08
CA PRO A 34 8.06 -23.80 13.12
C PRO A 34 7.20 -23.66 11.87
N ALA A 35 5.97 -23.17 12.02
CA ALA A 35 5.09 -22.90 10.88
C ALA A 35 5.66 -21.81 9.98
N ILE A 36 6.13 -20.70 10.56
CA ILE A 36 6.75 -19.61 9.80
C ILE A 36 7.97 -20.11 9.01
N ALA A 37 8.82 -20.91 9.64
CA ALA A 37 9.98 -21.48 8.98
C ALA A 37 9.58 -22.29 7.74
N ARG A 38 8.54 -23.08 7.83
CA ARG A 38 8.03 -23.89 6.73
C ARG A 38 7.40 -23.04 5.62
N TYR A 39 6.68 -21.99 6.00
CA TYR A 39 6.10 -21.06 5.04
C TYR A 39 7.20 -20.36 4.22
N GLU A 40 8.22 -19.86 4.91
CA GLU A 40 9.33 -19.16 4.25
C GLU A 40 10.15 -20.06 3.32
N MET A 41 10.20 -21.35 3.61
CA MET A 41 10.86 -22.33 2.75
C MET A 41 9.98 -22.86 1.62
N GLY A 42 8.72 -22.50 1.60
CA GLY A 42 7.77 -22.98 0.60
C GLY A 42 7.40 -24.45 0.76
N GLU A 43 7.44 -24.96 1.98
CA GLU A 43 7.16 -26.37 2.30
C GLU A 43 5.72 -26.62 2.75
N ALA A 44 4.94 -25.57 3.01
CA ALA A 44 3.59 -25.70 3.51
C ALA A 44 2.68 -24.61 2.94
N HIS A 45 1.40 -24.93 2.77
CA HIS A 45 0.39 -23.95 2.43
C HIS A 45 0.15 -23.01 3.60
N ILE A 46 0.00 -21.73 3.32
CA ILE A 46 -0.19 -20.70 4.33
C ILE A 46 -1.68 -20.47 4.50
N PRO A 47 -2.24 -20.58 5.71
CA PRO A 47 -3.64 -20.28 5.94
C PRO A 47 -3.99 -18.85 5.53
N ALA A 48 -5.21 -18.65 5.05
CA ALA A 48 -5.68 -17.34 4.60
C ALA A 48 -5.59 -16.29 5.71
N ASP A 49 -5.91 -16.66 6.94
CA ASP A 49 -5.84 -15.76 8.09
C ASP A 49 -4.42 -15.27 8.37
N VAL A 50 -3.43 -16.14 8.21
CA VAL A 50 -2.01 -15.77 8.38
C VAL A 50 -1.58 -14.82 7.29
N LEU A 51 -1.97 -15.07 6.04
CA LEU A 51 -1.68 -14.16 4.91
C LEU A 51 -2.32 -12.79 5.14
N LEU A 52 -3.56 -12.76 5.61
CA LEU A 52 -4.25 -11.52 5.94
C LEU A 52 -3.53 -10.75 7.05
N ASN A 53 -3.06 -11.45 8.09
CA ASN A 53 -2.32 -10.84 9.19
C ASN A 53 -0.99 -10.23 8.71
N TYR A 54 -0.29 -10.89 7.79
CA TYR A 54 0.90 -10.33 7.14
C TYR A 54 0.56 -9.06 6.37
N ALA A 55 -0.48 -9.09 5.55
CA ALA A 55 -0.90 -7.96 4.75
C ALA A 55 -1.25 -6.75 5.61
N ASN A 56 -1.96 -6.98 6.70
CA ASN A 56 -2.36 -5.93 7.63
C ASN A 56 -1.19 -5.35 8.41
N TYR A 57 -0.29 -6.22 8.89
CA TYR A 57 0.85 -5.76 9.67
C TYR A 57 1.84 -4.93 8.86
N PHE A 58 2.17 -5.37 7.65
CA PHE A 58 3.10 -4.68 6.77
C PHE A 58 2.42 -3.61 5.90
N ASP A 59 1.10 -3.53 5.94
CA ASP A 59 0.30 -2.67 5.08
C ASP A 59 0.67 -2.84 3.61
N VAL A 60 0.67 -4.08 3.15
CA VAL A 60 0.91 -4.44 1.76
C VAL A 60 -0.32 -5.15 1.19
N SER A 61 -0.46 -5.12 -0.13
CA SER A 61 -1.55 -5.84 -0.80
C SER A 61 -1.29 -7.34 -0.83
N LEU A 62 -2.35 -8.13 -0.92
CA LEU A 62 -2.21 -9.57 -1.16
C LEU A 62 -1.59 -9.85 -2.53
N ASP A 63 -1.83 -9.02 -3.53
CA ASP A 63 -1.17 -9.13 -4.83
C ASP A 63 0.35 -9.05 -4.71
N TYR A 64 0.86 -8.18 -3.83
CA TYR A 64 2.28 -8.09 -3.55
C TYR A 64 2.80 -9.37 -2.88
N ILE A 65 2.07 -9.88 -1.89
CA ILE A 65 2.44 -11.13 -1.19
C ILE A 65 2.46 -12.31 -2.17
N TYR A 66 1.48 -12.39 -3.07
CA TYR A 66 1.41 -13.43 -4.09
C TYR A 66 2.36 -13.21 -5.26
N CYS A 67 3.19 -12.17 -5.21
CA CYS A 67 4.17 -11.85 -6.25
C CYS A 67 3.56 -11.56 -7.63
N ARG A 68 2.30 -11.09 -7.65
CA ARG A 68 1.63 -10.63 -8.87
C ARG A 68 2.08 -9.23 -9.26
N THR A 69 2.62 -8.49 -8.32
CA THR A 69 3.14 -7.14 -8.51
C THR A 69 4.36 -6.94 -7.63
N ASP A 70 5.26 -6.07 -8.05
CA ASP A 70 6.40 -5.63 -7.23
C ASP A 70 6.09 -4.34 -6.46
N ASN A 71 4.90 -3.79 -6.63
CA ASN A 71 4.44 -2.61 -5.89
C ASN A 71 3.71 -3.05 -4.63
N PRO A 72 4.19 -2.72 -3.41
CA PRO A 72 3.57 -3.16 -2.16
C PRO A 72 2.14 -2.64 -1.95
N GLN A 73 1.80 -1.48 -2.40
CA GLN A 73 0.45 -0.88 -2.43
C GLN A 73 -0.51 -1.32 -1.31
N GLY A 74 -0.25 -0.87 -0.08
CA GLY A 74 -1.17 -1.07 1.03
C GLY A 74 -2.39 -0.14 0.97
N THR A 75 -3.20 -0.16 2.01
CA THR A 75 -4.46 0.60 2.07
C THR A 75 -4.26 2.11 1.95
N HIS A 76 -3.10 2.62 2.37
CA HIS A 76 -2.78 4.04 2.28
C HIS A 76 -2.62 4.55 0.85
N TYR A 77 -2.41 3.66 -0.12
CA TYR A 77 -2.23 4.03 -1.52
C TYR A 77 -3.55 4.03 -2.30
N GLU A 78 -4.61 3.45 -1.78
CA GLU A 78 -5.90 3.34 -2.46
C GLU A 78 -6.63 4.67 -2.59
N ASN A 79 -6.28 5.64 -1.76
CA ASN A 79 -6.96 6.93 -1.65
C ASN A 79 -6.24 8.07 -2.36
N LYS A 80 -5.25 7.79 -3.21
CA LYS A 80 -4.70 8.85 -4.05
C LYS A 80 -5.76 9.32 -5.02
N PRO A 81 -6.15 10.60 -4.99
CA PRO A 81 -7.16 11.09 -5.91
C PRO A 81 -6.73 10.83 -7.35
N LYS A 82 -7.57 10.18 -8.12
CA LYS A 82 -7.34 9.99 -9.56
C LYS A 82 -7.13 11.31 -10.29
N VAL A 83 -7.60 12.38 -9.71
CA VAL A 83 -7.46 13.76 -10.18
C VAL A 83 -6.00 14.15 -10.36
N GLU A 84 -5.08 13.73 -9.49
CA GLU A 84 -3.64 14.01 -9.61
C GLU A 84 -3.02 13.43 -10.88
N LYS A 85 -3.52 12.28 -11.34
CA LYS A 85 -3.02 11.66 -12.58
C LYS A 85 -3.59 12.29 -13.84
N ILE A 86 -4.83 12.79 -13.76
CA ILE A 86 -5.58 13.30 -14.92
C ILE A 86 -5.34 14.79 -15.10
N TYR A 87 -5.17 15.54 -14.01
CA TYR A 87 -5.03 17.00 -14.02
C TYR A 87 -3.83 17.44 -13.15
N PRO A 88 -2.58 17.21 -13.61
CA PRO A 88 -1.40 17.60 -12.83
C PRO A 88 -1.32 19.11 -12.57
N GLU A 89 -1.99 19.92 -13.37
CA GLU A 89 -2.05 21.36 -13.21
C GLU A 89 -2.91 21.78 -12.00
N MET A 90 -3.83 20.94 -11.56
CA MET A 90 -4.69 21.20 -10.40
C MET A 90 -3.91 21.27 -9.09
N GLU A 91 -2.81 20.56 -8.98
CA GLU A 91 -1.94 20.64 -7.80
C GLU A 91 -1.44 22.06 -7.56
N LYS A 92 -1.01 22.72 -8.62
CA LYS A 92 -0.57 24.12 -8.54
C LYS A 92 -1.72 25.05 -8.15
N PHE A 93 -2.90 24.84 -8.68
CA PHE A 93 -4.08 25.61 -8.33
C PHE A 93 -4.47 25.42 -6.87
N ILE A 94 -4.41 24.20 -6.35
CA ILE A 94 -4.71 23.91 -4.95
C ILE A 94 -3.69 24.60 -4.04
N GLU A 95 -2.40 24.51 -4.34
CA GLU A 95 -1.36 25.19 -3.58
C GLU A 95 -1.57 26.71 -3.55
N MET A 96 -1.87 27.29 -4.70
CA MET A 96 -2.16 28.72 -4.80
C MET A 96 -3.41 29.13 -4.04
N CYS A 97 -4.44 28.29 -4.00
CA CYS A 97 -5.68 28.55 -3.27
C CYS A 97 -5.49 28.54 -1.76
N PHE A 98 -4.53 27.75 -1.26
CA PHE A 98 -4.24 27.63 0.16
C PHE A 98 -3.12 28.55 0.63
N ASP A 99 -2.52 29.36 -0.24
CA ASP A 99 -1.56 30.37 0.14
C ASP A 99 -2.31 31.59 0.72
N PRO A 100 -2.23 31.83 2.04
CA PRO A 100 -2.97 32.94 2.68
C PRO A 100 -2.47 34.33 2.27
N GLY A 101 -1.30 34.42 1.64
CA GLY A 101 -0.73 35.67 1.18
C GLY A 101 -1.05 36.04 -0.27
N SER A 102 -1.77 35.18 -0.99
CA SER A 102 -2.03 35.40 -2.42
C SER A 102 -3.25 36.27 -2.63
N PRO A 103 -3.12 37.44 -3.29
CA PRO A 103 -4.27 38.28 -3.62
C PRO A 103 -5.16 37.68 -4.70
N MET A 104 -4.73 36.62 -5.36
CA MET A 104 -5.48 35.93 -6.40
C MET A 104 -6.22 34.70 -5.88
N ASN A 105 -6.19 34.46 -4.57
CA ASN A 105 -6.73 33.26 -3.94
C ASN A 105 -8.22 33.03 -4.27
N GLU A 106 -9.05 34.07 -4.25
CA GLU A 106 -10.48 33.92 -4.53
C GLU A 106 -10.76 33.62 -6.01
N ARG A 107 -10.05 34.25 -6.94
CA ARG A 107 -10.17 33.96 -8.37
C ARG A 107 -9.78 32.52 -8.69
N LEU A 108 -8.71 32.06 -8.05
CA LEU A 108 -8.23 30.69 -8.23
C LEU A 108 -9.21 29.66 -7.66
N LYS A 109 -9.84 29.98 -6.53
CA LYS A 109 -10.89 29.14 -5.95
C LYS A 109 -12.09 29.01 -6.88
N GLU A 110 -12.54 30.09 -7.48
CA GLU A 110 -13.64 30.06 -8.44
C GLU A 110 -13.28 29.24 -9.67
N SER A 111 -12.09 29.42 -10.22
CA SER A 111 -11.61 28.64 -11.35
C SER A 111 -11.50 27.15 -11.04
N LEU A 112 -11.01 26.83 -9.83
CA LEU A 112 -10.88 25.44 -9.37
C LEU A 112 -12.25 24.80 -9.18
N LEU A 113 -13.20 25.51 -8.57
CA LEU A 113 -14.56 25.02 -8.40
C LEU A 113 -15.25 24.74 -9.74
N GLN A 114 -15.02 25.59 -10.74
CA GLN A 114 -15.56 25.42 -12.07
C GLN A 114 -14.94 24.19 -12.75
N LEU A 115 -13.63 23.99 -12.63
CA LEU A 115 -12.96 22.81 -13.16
C LEU A 115 -13.43 21.53 -12.48
N MET A 116 -13.67 21.56 -11.19
CA MET A 116 -14.20 20.42 -10.45
C MET A 116 -15.61 20.06 -10.88
N LYS A 117 -16.46 21.05 -11.20
CA LYS A 117 -17.80 20.81 -11.73
C LYS A 117 -17.76 20.17 -13.11
N GLU A 118 -16.84 20.60 -13.98
CA GLU A 118 -16.64 20.02 -15.30
C GLU A 118 -16.03 18.61 -15.23
N GLY A 119 -15.16 18.36 -14.26
CA GLY A 119 -14.54 17.06 -14.04
C GLY A 119 -15.41 16.03 -13.33
N ALA A 120 -16.54 16.46 -12.72
CA ALA A 120 -17.47 15.58 -12.02
C ALA A 120 -18.50 14.93 -12.96
N GLU A 121 -18.56 15.37 -14.18
CA GLU A 121 -19.36 14.77 -15.25
C GLU A 121 -18.55 13.66 -15.94
#